data_0e140b604828ae0a7f60cf496bd12d26
#
_entry.id   0e140b604828ae0a7f60cf496bd12d26
#
_cell.length_a   1.000
_cell.length_b   1.000
_cell.length_c   1.000
_cell.angle_alpha   90.00
_cell.angle_beta   90.00
_cell.angle_gamma   90.00
#
_symmetry.space_group_name_H-M   'P 1'
#
loop_
_entity.id
_entity.type
_entity.pdbx_description
1 polymer ?
#
loop_
_entity_poly.entity_id
_entity_poly.type
_entity_poly.pdbx_seq_one_letter_code
_entity_poly.pdbx_strand_id
1 'polypeptide(L)'
;MSAVYDMIEISGLDFNSELTVDNGGLVGIVDDADKQTNPGDPPEEFNNGDIMTLGGSTYQIGEIYTTDGSGTSITSDQGTTQIGSNSNQFLILDLIDTTTGEHRYFIVPGDGLGDLTNISSIQLGSFREALGNDHSVQSSSNNDVSICFVAGTLIATCSGEIPVELLRPGQLVQTFDDGLQPVRWVGVQRIDAERLCATPKLAPILIRAGALGDDQPTRDLRVSPNHRMLLRSKIAHRMFGRSEVLVAAKFLTAIPGVEVDESARSVTYVHFLLNDHQIVFAEGCPSETLFTGPQALATLQPDQLNEIRTIFPQIDAHMQDCLPTPARHLVQGRLGRRLVERHLKNQSEFL
;
A
#
# COMPACT_ATOMS: atom_id res chain seq x y z
N MET A 1 8.75 -11.69 -18.50
CA MET A 1 8.70 -10.70 -17.39
C MET A 1 7.32 -10.84 -16.79
N SER A 2 7.17 -10.80 -15.48
CA SER A 2 5.86 -10.77 -14.86
C SER A 2 5.51 -9.32 -14.52
N ALA A 3 4.27 -8.93 -14.72
CA ALA A 3 3.73 -7.68 -14.25
C ALA A 3 2.77 -7.99 -13.08
N VAL A 4 2.76 -7.14 -12.08
CA VAL A 4 2.00 -7.34 -10.85
C VAL A 4 0.95 -6.25 -10.74
N TYR A 5 -0.27 -6.63 -10.39
CA TYR A 5 -1.45 -5.76 -10.34
C TYR A 5 -2.18 -5.87 -9.00
N ASP A 6 -2.67 -4.75 -8.52
CA ASP A 6 -3.65 -4.73 -7.45
C ASP A 6 -5.05 -4.80 -8.06
N MET A 7 -5.87 -5.72 -7.58
CA MET A 7 -7.20 -5.98 -8.11
C MET A 7 -8.23 -6.02 -6.98
N ILE A 8 -9.45 -5.71 -7.33
CA ILE A 8 -10.59 -5.78 -6.40
C ILE A 8 -11.41 -7.00 -6.78
N GLU A 9 -11.50 -7.97 -5.87
CA GLU A 9 -12.36 -9.13 -6.07
C GLU A 9 -13.82 -8.78 -5.79
N ILE A 10 -14.68 -9.19 -6.71
CA ILE A 10 -16.14 -9.03 -6.62
C ILE A 10 -16.83 -10.40 -6.72
N SER A 11 -17.98 -10.54 -6.06
CA SER A 11 -18.69 -11.83 -5.98
C SER A 11 -19.33 -12.27 -7.29
N GLY A 12 -19.45 -11.39 -8.28
CA GLY A 12 -20.05 -11.70 -9.57
C GLY A 12 -20.29 -10.45 -10.41
N LEU A 13 -20.74 -10.69 -11.64
CA LEU A 13 -21.09 -9.66 -12.62
C LEU A 13 -22.60 -9.42 -12.62
N ASP A 14 -23.06 -8.55 -11.73
CA ASP A 14 -24.44 -8.07 -11.74
C ASP A 14 -24.45 -6.60 -12.16
N PHE A 15 -24.66 -6.39 -13.46
CA PHE A 15 -24.64 -5.06 -14.07
C PHE A 15 -25.77 -4.19 -13.54
N ASN A 16 -25.48 -2.89 -13.36
CA ASN A 16 -26.35 -1.90 -12.74
C ASN A 16 -26.60 -2.15 -11.23
N SER A 17 -25.79 -2.96 -10.58
CA SER A 17 -25.86 -3.20 -9.14
C SER A 17 -24.85 -2.34 -8.36
N GLU A 18 -25.14 -2.11 -7.10
CA GLU A 18 -24.17 -1.61 -6.14
C GLU A 18 -23.57 -2.78 -5.34
N LEU A 19 -22.25 -2.91 -5.38
CA LEU A 19 -21.49 -3.90 -4.65
C LEU A 19 -20.92 -3.25 -3.39
N THR A 20 -21.21 -3.84 -2.24
CA THR A 20 -20.68 -3.39 -0.95
C THR A 20 -20.12 -4.58 -0.17
N VAL A 21 -19.34 -4.31 0.87
CA VAL A 21 -18.89 -5.36 1.79
C VAL A 21 -20.09 -5.97 2.51
N ASP A 22 -21.05 -5.15 2.90
CA ASP A 22 -22.23 -5.59 3.66
C ASP A 22 -23.18 -6.50 2.88
N ASN A 23 -23.29 -6.33 1.55
CA ASN A 23 -24.08 -7.23 0.69
C ASN A 23 -23.28 -8.41 0.13
N GLY A 24 -21.99 -8.54 0.51
CA GLY A 24 -21.09 -9.58 0.01
C GLY A 24 -20.68 -9.39 -1.45
N GLY A 25 -20.98 -8.26 -2.05
CA GLY A 25 -20.61 -7.94 -3.44
C GLY A 25 -19.12 -7.63 -3.61
N LEU A 26 -18.52 -6.99 -2.60
CA LEU A 26 -17.08 -6.76 -2.50
C LEU A 26 -16.47 -7.87 -1.64
N VAL A 27 -15.61 -8.69 -2.24
CA VAL A 27 -14.95 -9.79 -1.53
C VAL A 27 -13.66 -9.32 -0.88
N GLY A 28 -12.88 -8.48 -1.57
CA GLY A 28 -11.64 -7.94 -1.03
C GLY A 28 -10.73 -7.32 -2.09
N ILE A 29 -9.59 -6.82 -1.63
CA ILE A 29 -8.51 -6.37 -2.51
C ILE A 29 -7.49 -7.49 -2.58
N VAL A 30 -7.11 -7.86 -3.79
CA VAL A 30 -6.01 -8.79 -4.06
C VAL A 30 -4.84 -7.96 -4.51
N ASP A 31 -3.84 -7.86 -3.66
CA ASP A 31 -2.56 -7.26 -4.00
C ASP A 31 -1.65 -8.29 -4.66
N ASP A 32 -0.77 -7.84 -5.53
CA ASP A 32 0.26 -8.68 -6.15
C ASP A 32 -0.27 -9.84 -7.01
N ALA A 33 -1.33 -9.63 -7.79
CA ALA A 33 -1.70 -10.56 -8.85
C ALA A 33 -0.61 -10.56 -9.93
N ASP A 34 0.11 -11.67 -10.05
CA ASP A 34 1.22 -11.81 -10.99
C ASP A 34 0.72 -12.26 -12.37
N LYS A 35 0.79 -11.37 -13.36
CA LYS A 35 0.47 -11.68 -14.75
C LYS A 35 1.72 -12.18 -15.48
N GLN A 36 1.66 -13.38 -16.02
CA GLN A 36 2.69 -13.90 -16.92
C GLN A 36 2.53 -13.25 -18.30
N THR A 37 3.51 -12.41 -18.68
CA THR A 37 3.51 -11.79 -20.00
C THR A 37 4.04 -12.74 -21.05
N ASN A 38 3.33 -12.89 -22.16
CA ASN A 38 3.82 -13.58 -23.32
C ASN A 38 5.02 -12.81 -23.95
N PRO A 39 5.96 -13.50 -24.61
CA PRO A 39 7.03 -12.82 -25.31
C PRO A 39 6.49 -11.90 -26.42
N GLY A 40 6.65 -10.60 -26.23
CA GLY A 40 6.22 -9.57 -27.18
C GLY A 40 5.03 -8.73 -26.74
N ASP A 41 4.27 -9.15 -25.74
CA ASP A 41 3.16 -8.37 -25.22
C ASP A 41 3.65 -7.32 -24.21
N PRO A 42 3.16 -6.09 -24.28
CA PRO A 42 3.36 -5.11 -23.21
C PRO A 42 2.80 -5.64 -21.87
N PRO A 43 3.47 -5.38 -20.76
CA PRO A 43 3.02 -5.89 -19.46
C PRO A 43 1.63 -5.38 -19.07
N GLU A 44 1.23 -4.22 -19.52
CA GLU A 44 -0.09 -3.59 -19.27
C GLU A 44 -1.23 -4.11 -20.12
N GLU A 45 -0.98 -4.97 -21.09
CA GLU A 45 -2.02 -5.57 -21.94
C GLU A 45 -2.56 -6.86 -21.33
N PHE A 46 -3.88 -7.02 -21.32
CA PHE A 46 -4.59 -8.22 -20.90
C PHE A 46 -5.28 -8.86 -22.10
N ASN A 47 -5.06 -10.15 -22.26
CA ASN A 47 -5.63 -10.91 -23.36
C ASN A 47 -6.37 -12.15 -22.83
N ASN A 48 -7.43 -12.54 -23.51
CA ASN A 48 -8.10 -13.80 -23.21
C ASN A 48 -7.09 -14.95 -23.35
N GLY A 49 -7.03 -15.80 -22.33
CA GLY A 49 -6.08 -16.90 -22.28
C GLY A 49 -4.77 -16.59 -21.54
N ASP A 50 -4.49 -15.33 -21.20
CA ASP A 50 -3.33 -14.99 -20.36
C ASP A 50 -3.41 -15.69 -19.00
N ILE A 51 -2.25 -15.95 -18.43
CA ILE A 51 -2.13 -16.64 -17.14
C ILE A 51 -1.84 -15.62 -16.04
N MET A 52 -2.57 -15.74 -14.93
CA MET A 52 -2.36 -14.97 -13.72
C MET A 52 -2.15 -15.89 -12.52
N THR A 53 -1.33 -15.46 -11.58
CA THR A 53 -1.11 -16.16 -10.30
C THR A 53 -1.57 -15.26 -9.16
N LEU A 54 -2.49 -15.76 -8.33
CA LEU A 54 -3.02 -15.09 -7.16
C LEU A 54 -2.92 -16.02 -5.95
N GLY A 55 -2.25 -15.58 -4.90
CA GLY A 55 -2.16 -16.36 -3.66
C GLY A 55 -1.62 -17.77 -3.82
N GLY A 56 -0.78 -18.01 -4.84
CA GLY A 56 -0.22 -19.32 -5.16
C GLY A 56 -1.09 -20.21 -6.05
N SER A 57 -2.31 -19.79 -6.40
CA SER A 57 -3.17 -20.46 -7.39
C SER A 57 -2.99 -19.85 -8.76
N THR A 58 -3.14 -20.66 -9.80
CA THR A 58 -3.00 -20.24 -11.21
C THR A 58 -4.36 -20.14 -11.87
N TYR A 59 -4.59 -19.02 -12.53
CA TYR A 59 -5.83 -18.69 -13.23
C TYR A 59 -5.54 -18.38 -14.69
N GLN A 60 -6.52 -18.62 -15.53
CA GLN A 60 -6.53 -18.19 -16.92
C GLN A 60 -7.58 -17.08 -17.10
N ILE A 61 -7.23 -16.02 -17.82
CA ILE A 61 -8.21 -14.98 -18.18
C ILE A 61 -9.19 -15.58 -19.19
N GLY A 62 -10.45 -15.71 -18.79
CA GLY A 62 -11.54 -16.15 -19.64
C GLY A 62 -12.08 -14.99 -20.47
N GLU A 63 -12.84 -14.10 -19.85
CA GLU A 63 -13.43 -12.94 -20.50
C GLU A 63 -12.95 -11.64 -19.86
N ILE A 64 -12.93 -10.57 -20.66
CA ILE A 64 -12.57 -9.23 -20.24
C ILE A 64 -13.75 -8.31 -20.52
N TYR A 65 -14.13 -7.50 -19.54
CA TYR A 65 -15.22 -6.54 -19.66
C TYR A 65 -14.70 -5.11 -19.49
N THR A 66 -15.23 -4.22 -20.32
CA THR A 66 -14.97 -2.78 -20.26
C THR A 66 -16.25 -2.00 -19.99
N THR A 67 -16.13 -0.86 -19.29
CA THR A 67 -17.27 0.03 -19.09
C THR A 67 -17.40 1.04 -20.22
N ASP A 68 -18.64 1.41 -20.57
CA ASP A 68 -18.91 2.56 -21.41
C ASP A 68 -18.91 3.89 -20.63
N GLY A 69 -18.65 3.81 -19.31
CA GLY A 69 -18.58 4.94 -18.40
C GLY A 69 -19.92 5.40 -17.82
N SER A 70 -21.04 4.85 -18.29
CA SER A 70 -22.33 5.27 -17.78
C SER A 70 -22.66 4.56 -16.47
N GLY A 71 -22.76 5.34 -15.37
CA GLY A 71 -23.21 4.84 -14.07
C GLY A 71 -22.20 4.02 -13.29
N THR A 72 -20.93 3.92 -13.74
CA THR A 72 -19.88 3.23 -12.97
C THR A 72 -19.17 4.20 -12.04
N SER A 73 -19.07 3.85 -10.77
CA SER A 73 -18.36 4.64 -9.79
C SER A 73 -17.78 3.79 -8.67
N ILE A 74 -16.69 4.27 -8.07
CA ILE A 74 -16.06 3.68 -6.89
C ILE A 74 -16.17 4.67 -5.75
N THR A 75 -16.72 4.23 -4.63
CA THR A 75 -16.81 5.02 -3.39
C THR A 75 -15.85 4.46 -2.36
N SER A 76 -14.99 5.32 -1.85
CA SER A 76 -14.04 5.02 -0.77
C SER A 76 -14.17 6.07 0.33
N ASP A 77 -13.34 6.00 1.35
CA ASP A 77 -13.21 7.04 2.37
C ASP A 77 -12.75 8.40 1.80
N GLN A 78 -12.24 8.40 0.56
CA GLN A 78 -11.84 9.60 -0.19
C GLN A 78 -13.01 10.26 -0.95
N GLY A 79 -14.17 9.64 -0.97
CA GLY A 79 -15.35 10.06 -1.71
C GLY A 79 -15.64 9.19 -2.92
N THR A 80 -16.62 9.61 -3.73
CA THR A 80 -17.04 8.87 -4.91
C THR A 80 -16.30 9.38 -6.15
N THR A 81 -15.62 8.48 -6.84
CA THR A 81 -14.96 8.72 -8.14
C THR A 81 -15.80 8.11 -9.24
N GLN A 82 -16.26 8.94 -10.20
CA GLN A 82 -16.93 8.48 -11.39
C GLN A 82 -15.92 7.93 -12.39
N ILE A 83 -16.20 6.75 -12.92
CA ILE A 83 -15.39 6.14 -13.97
C ILE A 83 -15.86 6.71 -15.31
N GLY A 84 -14.95 7.34 -16.04
CA GLY A 84 -15.23 7.89 -17.36
C GLY A 84 -15.37 6.80 -18.43
N SER A 85 -15.86 7.19 -19.61
CA SER A 85 -16.01 6.31 -20.78
C SER A 85 -14.69 5.85 -21.42
N ASN A 86 -13.57 6.09 -20.76
CA ASN A 86 -12.24 5.71 -21.26
C ASN A 86 -11.92 4.28 -20.81
N SER A 87 -11.89 3.34 -21.75
CA SER A 87 -11.64 1.92 -21.51
C SER A 87 -10.34 1.61 -20.76
N ASN A 88 -9.42 2.58 -20.68
CA ASN A 88 -8.11 2.42 -20.03
C ASN A 88 -8.10 2.72 -18.52
N GLN A 89 -9.26 3.01 -17.93
CA GLN A 89 -9.33 3.33 -16.49
C GLN A 89 -9.85 2.17 -15.63
N PHE A 90 -10.43 1.15 -16.26
CA PHE A 90 -11.13 0.11 -15.51
C PHE A 90 -11.40 -1.11 -16.40
N LEU A 91 -10.91 -2.27 -16.00
CA LEU A 91 -11.25 -3.56 -16.60
C LEU A 91 -11.86 -4.48 -15.54
N ILE A 92 -12.75 -5.36 -15.97
CA ILE A 92 -13.14 -6.51 -15.16
C ILE A 92 -12.60 -7.76 -15.86
N LEU A 93 -11.91 -8.60 -15.11
CA LEU A 93 -11.40 -9.88 -15.57
C LEU A 93 -12.24 -11.01 -14.98
N ASP A 94 -12.65 -11.93 -15.82
CA ASP A 94 -13.13 -13.25 -15.41
C ASP A 94 -11.91 -14.19 -15.35
N LEU A 95 -11.52 -14.58 -14.16
CA LEU A 95 -10.40 -15.49 -13.94
C LEU A 95 -10.91 -16.90 -13.63
N ILE A 96 -10.50 -17.84 -14.46
CA ILE A 96 -10.87 -19.28 -14.34
C ILE A 96 -9.74 -20.02 -13.66
N ASP A 97 -9.98 -20.58 -12.49
CA ASP A 97 -9.01 -21.42 -11.80
C ASP A 97 -8.65 -22.64 -12.68
N THR A 98 -7.37 -22.77 -13.01
CA THR A 98 -6.89 -23.82 -13.92
C THR A 98 -6.99 -25.23 -13.35
N THR A 99 -7.22 -25.36 -12.04
CA THR A 99 -7.35 -26.64 -11.34
C THR A 99 -8.80 -27.03 -11.11
N THR A 100 -9.63 -26.08 -10.66
CA THR A 100 -11.03 -26.34 -10.28
C THR A 100 -12.04 -25.97 -11.38
N GLY A 101 -11.67 -25.07 -12.30
CA GLY A 101 -12.57 -24.50 -13.29
C GLY A 101 -13.53 -23.45 -12.69
N GLU A 102 -13.32 -23.02 -11.46
CA GLU A 102 -14.13 -22.01 -10.80
C GLU A 102 -13.85 -20.62 -11.35
N HIS A 103 -14.89 -19.83 -11.53
CA HIS A 103 -14.83 -18.46 -12.02
C HIS A 103 -14.75 -17.47 -10.86
N ARG A 104 -13.82 -16.51 -10.95
CA ARG A 104 -13.71 -15.40 -10.03
C ARG A 104 -13.57 -14.10 -10.81
N TYR A 105 -14.18 -13.04 -10.31
CA TYR A 105 -14.23 -11.76 -11.00
C TYR A 105 -13.41 -10.70 -10.29
N PHE A 106 -12.59 -9.99 -11.07
CA PHE A 106 -11.67 -9.00 -10.53
C PHE A 106 -11.72 -7.70 -11.32
N ILE A 107 -11.78 -6.61 -10.61
CA ILE A 107 -11.64 -5.28 -11.18
C ILE A 107 -10.16 -4.90 -11.16
N VAL A 108 -9.63 -4.51 -12.31
CA VAL A 108 -8.29 -3.91 -12.45
C VAL A 108 -8.47 -2.41 -12.63
N PRO A 109 -8.17 -1.61 -11.59
CA PRO A 109 -8.27 -0.16 -11.68
C PRO A 109 -7.06 0.43 -12.39
N GLY A 110 -7.27 1.45 -13.21
CA GLY A 110 -6.19 2.21 -13.82
C GLY A 110 -5.62 3.30 -12.90
N ASP A 111 -4.44 3.80 -13.19
CA ASP A 111 -3.70 4.81 -12.41
C ASP A 111 -4.48 6.10 -12.12
N GLY A 112 -5.45 6.42 -12.96
CA GLY A 112 -6.29 7.61 -12.79
C GLY A 112 -7.23 7.57 -11.59
N LEU A 113 -7.43 6.40 -10.98
CA LEU A 113 -8.33 6.20 -9.85
C LEU A 113 -7.66 6.40 -8.48
N GLY A 114 -6.33 6.49 -8.45
CA GLY A 114 -5.54 6.63 -7.21
C GLY A 114 -5.50 5.35 -6.39
N ASP A 115 -4.90 5.42 -5.20
CA ASP A 115 -4.88 4.29 -4.26
C ASP A 115 -6.32 3.98 -3.82
N LEU A 116 -6.85 2.85 -4.25
CA LEU A 116 -8.21 2.39 -3.93
C LEU A 116 -8.23 1.66 -2.59
N THR A 117 -7.82 2.33 -1.54
CA THR A 117 -7.90 1.81 -0.18
C THR A 117 -9.26 2.15 0.44
N ASN A 118 -9.78 1.25 1.28
CA ASN A 118 -11.05 1.43 1.98
C ASN A 118 -12.24 1.68 1.03
N ILE A 119 -12.40 0.86 0.01
CA ILE A 119 -13.56 0.90 -0.86
C ILE A 119 -14.78 0.47 -0.05
N SER A 120 -15.78 1.33 0.01
CA SER A 120 -17.04 1.05 0.70
C SER A 120 -18.11 0.53 -0.26
N SER A 121 -18.13 1.03 -1.49
CA SER A 121 -19.02 0.50 -2.51
C SER A 121 -18.47 0.71 -3.93
N ILE A 122 -18.90 -0.14 -4.85
CA ILE A 122 -18.71 0.00 -6.30
C ILE A 122 -20.06 -0.08 -6.95
N GLN A 123 -20.44 0.98 -7.64
CA GLN A 123 -21.60 0.96 -8.53
C GLN A 123 -21.14 0.43 -9.88
N LEU A 124 -21.60 -0.73 -10.27
CA LEU A 124 -21.41 -1.24 -11.62
C LEU A 124 -22.48 -0.64 -12.53
N GLY A 125 -22.04 0.09 -13.53
CA GLY A 125 -22.89 0.59 -14.61
C GLY A 125 -23.04 -0.42 -15.75
N SER A 126 -23.12 0.09 -16.97
CA SER A 126 -23.14 -0.74 -18.17
C SER A 126 -21.74 -1.21 -18.53
N PHE A 127 -21.59 -2.50 -18.70
CA PHE A 127 -20.38 -3.14 -19.21
C PHE A 127 -20.67 -3.87 -20.51
N ARG A 128 -19.64 -4.04 -21.28
CA ARG A 128 -19.66 -4.88 -22.49
C ARG A 128 -18.44 -5.80 -22.47
N GLU A 129 -18.60 -6.98 -22.99
CA GLU A 129 -17.49 -7.85 -23.31
C GLU A 129 -16.54 -7.12 -24.26
N ALA A 130 -15.28 -7.10 -23.92
CA ALA A 130 -14.26 -6.51 -24.75
C ALA A 130 -13.92 -7.47 -25.89
N LEU A 131 -14.39 -7.14 -27.10
CA LEU A 131 -14.12 -7.94 -28.29
C LEU A 131 -12.72 -7.62 -28.83
N GLY A 132 -11.86 -8.63 -28.90
CA GLY A 132 -10.50 -8.52 -29.46
C GLY A 132 -9.40 -8.70 -28.40
N ASN A 133 -8.16 -8.69 -28.86
CA ASN A 133 -6.97 -8.70 -28.03
C ASN A 133 -6.51 -7.24 -27.83
N ASP A 134 -5.59 -7.02 -26.91
CA ASP A 134 -4.94 -5.74 -26.62
C ASP A 134 -5.79 -4.79 -25.74
N HIS A 135 -6.38 -5.32 -24.65
CA HIS A 135 -7.01 -4.48 -23.63
C HIS A 135 -5.97 -4.03 -22.61
N SER A 136 -5.60 -2.76 -22.65
CA SER A 136 -4.64 -2.19 -21.72
C SER A 136 -5.32 -1.34 -20.65
N VAL A 137 -4.92 -1.53 -19.43
CA VAL A 137 -5.14 -0.59 -18.33
C VAL A 137 -3.80 0.06 -18.02
N GLN A 138 -3.74 1.39 -18.05
CA GLN A 138 -2.61 2.08 -17.45
C GLN A 138 -2.73 1.91 -15.93
N SER A 139 -2.26 0.77 -15.46
CA SER A 139 -2.11 0.47 -14.05
C SER A 139 -0.62 0.43 -13.75
N SER A 140 -0.16 1.33 -12.90
CA SER A 140 1.12 1.13 -12.28
C SER A 140 0.96 -0.06 -11.34
N SER A 141 1.78 -1.10 -11.57
CA SER A 141 1.91 -2.16 -10.59
C SER A 141 2.26 -1.54 -9.24
N ASN A 142 1.33 -1.59 -8.30
CA ASN A 142 1.55 -1.08 -6.96
C ASN A 142 2.37 -2.09 -6.13
N ASN A 143 3.49 -2.53 -6.69
CA ASN A 143 4.52 -3.26 -5.95
C ASN A 143 5.20 -2.29 -4.97
N ASP A 144 4.38 -1.71 -4.12
CA ASP A 144 4.86 -0.79 -3.13
C ASP A 144 5.61 -1.57 -2.07
N VAL A 145 6.85 -1.18 -1.89
CA VAL A 145 7.67 -1.60 -0.76
C VAL A 145 6.84 -1.37 0.49
N SER A 146 6.66 -2.44 1.27
CA SER A 146 5.98 -2.36 2.56
C SER A 146 6.58 -1.23 3.42
N ILE A 147 5.88 -0.88 4.47
CA ILE A 147 6.31 0.13 5.47
C ILE A 147 7.66 -0.29 6.08
N CYS A 148 8.75 0.33 5.63
CA CYS A 148 10.12 -0.08 5.98
C CYS A 148 11.01 1.09 6.34
N PHE A 149 11.94 0.84 7.24
CA PHE A 149 13.14 1.65 7.44
C PHE A 149 14.25 1.18 6.51
N VAL A 150 15.18 2.05 6.15
CA VAL A 150 16.42 1.63 5.48
C VAL A 150 17.43 1.17 6.53
N ALA A 151 18.18 0.12 6.24
CA ALA A 151 19.26 -0.37 7.13
C ALA A 151 20.22 0.76 7.51
N GLY A 152 20.64 0.77 8.77
CA GLY A 152 21.41 1.84 9.38
C GLY A 152 20.57 2.87 10.12
N THR A 153 19.24 2.89 9.95
CA THR A 153 18.33 3.75 10.71
C THR A 153 18.39 3.36 12.20
N LEU A 154 18.60 4.33 13.07
CA LEU A 154 18.69 4.10 14.51
C LEU A 154 17.31 4.17 15.16
N ILE A 155 16.94 3.08 15.82
CA ILE A 155 15.69 2.96 16.58
C ILE A 155 15.96 3.10 18.07
N ALA A 156 15.18 3.93 18.76
CA ALA A 156 15.30 4.10 20.20
C ALA A 156 14.87 2.83 20.95
N THR A 157 15.74 2.36 21.84
CA THR A 157 15.51 1.16 22.67
C THR A 157 15.78 1.45 24.14
N CYS A 158 15.49 0.50 25.03
CA CYS A 158 15.84 0.61 26.45
C CYS A 158 17.36 0.71 26.72
N SER A 159 18.19 0.32 25.75
CA SER A 159 19.65 0.33 25.85
C SER A 159 20.34 1.47 25.10
N GLY A 160 19.55 2.42 24.58
CA GLY A 160 19.98 3.45 23.64
C GLY A 160 19.53 3.15 22.22
N GLU A 161 20.11 3.86 21.26
CA GLU A 161 19.76 3.71 19.85
C GLU A 161 20.49 2.51 19.22
N ILE A 162 19.76 1.69 18.45
CA ILE A 162 20.28 0.49 17.76
C ILE A 162 19.90 0.57 16.29
N PRO A 163 20.82 0.26 15.34
CA PRO A 163 20.48 0.10 13.94
C PRO A 163 19.34 -0.92 13.73
N VAL A 164 18.33 -0.56 12.92
CA VAL A 164 17.10 -1.33 12.75
C VAL A 164 17.36 -2.78 12.32
N GLU A 165 18.38 -3.03 11.50
CA GLU A 165 18.76 -4.37 11.04
C GLU A 165 19.38 -5.23 12.15
N LEU A 166 19.77 -4.63 13.26
CA LEU A 166 20.29 -5.33 14.42
C LEU A 166 19.23 -5.66 15.48
N LEU A 167 18.00 -5.16 15.30
CA LEU A 167 16.88 -5.51 16.18
C LEU A 167 16.63 -7.03 16.15
N ARG A 168 16.20 -7.56 17.28
CA ARG A 168 15.85 -8.99 17.43
C ARG A 168 14.54 -9.11 18.20
N PRO A 169 13.73 -10.16 17.92
CA PRO A 169 12.56 -10.47 18.74
C PRO A 169 12.90 -10.51 20.23
N GLY A 170 12.04 -9.89 21.04
CA GLY A 170 12.22 -9.76 22.49
C GLY A 170 12.94 -8.48 22.93
N GLN A 171 13.66 -7.77 22.05
CA GLN A 171 14.24 -6.47 22.41
C GLN A 171 13.15 -5.42 22.64
N LEU A 172 13.38 -4.54 23.61
CA LEU A 172 12.44 -3.49 23.99
C LEU A 172 12.75 -2.21 23.22
N VAL A 173 11.84 -1.77 22.39
CA VAL A 173 11.88 -0.48 21.68
C VAL A 173 11.01 0.54 22.39
N GLN A 174 11.43 1.80 22.34
CA GLN A 174 10.67 2.92 22.90
C GLN A 174 9.53 3.28 21.95
N THR A 175 8.30 3.18 22.42
CA THR A 175 7.12 3.66 21.69
C THR A 175 6.70 5.03 22.17
N PHE A 176 5.91 5.71 21.34
CA PHE A 176 5.43 7.05 21.62
C PHE A 176 4.37 7.07 22.73
N ASP A 177 3.44 6.09 22.71
CA ASP A 177 2.28 6.05 23.60
C ASP A 177 2.46 5.08 24.78
N ASP A 178 3.03 3.89 24.55
CA ASP A 178 2.95 2.75 25.48
C ASP A 178 4.30 2.38 26.10
N GLY A 179 5.25 3.32 26.10
CA GLY A 179 6.58 3.10 26.70
C GLY A 179 7.39 2.02 25.97
N LEU A 180 8.04 1.16 26.71
CA LEU A 180 8.88 0.10 26.15
C LEU A 180 8.03 -1.11 25.72
N GLN A 181 8.09 -1.47 24.43
CA GLN A 181 7.36 -2.61 23.87
C GLN A 181 8.32 -3.62 23.23
N PRO A 182 8.06 -4.93 23.37
CA PRO A 182 8.92 -5.95 22.79
C PRO A 182 8.72 -6.11 21.29
N VAL A 183 9.81 -6.14 20.54
CA VAL A 183 9.82 -6.56 19.14
C VAL A 183 9.34 -8.00 19.04
N ARG A 184 8.40 -8.29 18.14
CA ARG A 184 7.86 -9.63 17.92
C ARG A 184 8.47 -10.29 16.70
N TRP A 185 8.74 -9.52 15.67
CA TRP A 185 9.28 -10.02 14.42
C TRP A 185 10.09 -8.92 13.70
N VAL A 186 11.06 -9.32 12.90
CA VAL A 186 11.87 -8.43 12.07
C VAL A 186 12.03 -9.07 10.70
N GLY A 187 11.65 -8.34 9.65
CA GLY A 187 11.83 -8.74 8.27
C GLY A 187 12.84 -7.86 7.55
N VAL A 188 13.53 -8.46 6.58
CA VAL A 188 14.52 -7.76 5.76
C VAL A 188 14.25 -8.05 4.29
N GLN A 189 14.17 -6.99 3.48
CA GLN A 189 14.02 -7.07 2.03
C GLN A 189 15.17 -6.32 1.37
N ARG A 190 15.87 -6.97 0.44
CA ARG A 190 16.93 -6.35 -0.34
C ARG A 190 16.45 -6.05 -1.74
N ILE A 191 16.63 -4.82 -2.15
CA ILE A 191 16.37 -4.35 -3.52
C ILE A 191 17.74 -4.07 -4.14
N ASP A 192 18.11 -4.83 -5.12
CA ASP A 192 19.37 -4.66 -5.86
C ASP A 192 19.28 -3.52 -6.87
N ALA A 193 20.41 -3.24 -7.53
CA ALA A 193 20.52 -2.14 -8.47
C ALA A 193 19.65 -2.37 -9.72
N GLU A 194 19.52 -3.60 -10.18
CA GLU A 194 18.74 -3.95 -11.37
C GLU A 194 17.25 -3.70 -11.09
N ARG A 195 16.72 -4.22 -9.98
CA ARG A 195 15.33 -4.01 -9.59
C ARG A 195 15.04 -2.55 -9.29
N LEU A 196 15.95 -1.82 -8.64
CA LEU A 196 15.75 -0.39 -8.35
C LEU A 196 15.75 0.45 -9.63
N CYS A 197 16.59 0.10 -10.61
CA CYS A 197 16.60 0.73 -11.92
C CYS A 197 15.34 0.44 -12.72
N ALA A 198 14.85 -0.81 -12.68
CA ALA A 198 13.61 -1.22 -13.35
C ALA A 198 12.36 -0.61 -12.69
N THR A 199 12.41 -0.33 -11.37
CA THR A 199 11.29 0.19 -10.61
C THR A 199 11.74 1.36 -9.72
N PRO A 200 11.96 2.56 -10.28
CA PRO A 200 12.48 3.72 -9.54
C PRO A 200 11.59 4.17 -8.36
N LYS A 201 10.31 3.85 -8.39
CA LYS A 201 9.38 4.14 -7.30
C LYS A 201 9.70 3.38 -6.00
N LEU A 202 10.57 2.35 -6.05
CA LEU A 202 11.11 1.67 -4.88
C LEU A 202 12.25 2.44 -4.20
N ALA A 203 12.71 3.55 -4.78
CA ALA A 203 13.76 4.38 -4.19
C ALA A 203 13.29 4.95 -2.85
N PRO A 204 14.16 4.95 -1.81
CA PRO A 204 13.79 5.48 -0.51
C PRO A 204 13.52 6.98 -0.55
N ILE A 205 12.71 7.44 0.37
CA ILE A 205 12.56 8.86 0.67
C ILE A 205 13.60 9.24 1.71
N LEU A 206 14.41 10.23 1.37
CA LEU A 206 15.37 10.86 2.27
C LEU A 206 14.71 12.05 2.94
N ILE A 207 14.68 12.03 4.27
CA ILE A 207 14.22 13.12 5.13
C ILE A 207 15.46 13.67 5.83
N ARG A 208 15.89 14.87 5.45
CA ARG A 208 17.08 15.51 6.02
C ARG A 208 16.86 15.86 7.48
N ALA A 209 17.96 15.90 8.24
CA ALA A 209 17.93 16.35 9.63
C ALA A 209 17.21 17.70 9.76
N GLY A 210 16.24 17.80 10.68
CA GLY A 210 15.46 19.00 10.95
C GLY A 210 14.35 19.31 9.92
N ALA A 211 14.18 18.51 8.86
CA ALA A 211 13.25 18.86 7.77
C ALA A 211 11.77 18.87 8.18
N LEU A 212 11.40 18.16 9.26
CA LEU A 212 10.01 18.11 9.73
C LEU A 212 9.68 19.10 10.85
N GLY A 213 10.64 19.92 11.27
CA GLY A 213 10.51 20.85 12.39
C GLY A 213 11.02 20.24 13.72
N ASP A 214 11.12 21.07 14.76
CA ASP A 214 11.58 20.71 16.11
C ASP A 214 12.89 19.87 16.11
N ASP A 215 13.84 20.21 15.23
CA ASP A 215 15.09 19.49 14.98
C ASP A 215 14.90 17.99 14.63
N GLN A 216 13.77 17.63 14.07
CA GLN A 216 13.46 16.25 13.68
C GLN A 216 13.43 16.05 12.15
N PRO A 217 13.94 14.88 11.67
CA PRO A 217 14.74 13.91 12.42
C PRO A 217 16.09 14.51 12.91
N THR A 218 16.70 13.93 13.92
CA THR A 218 18.01 14.41 14.46
C THR A 218 19.17 14.14 13.50
N ARG A 219 19.01 13.20 12.60
CA ARG A 219 19.92 12.82 11.50
C ARG A 219 19.10 12.48 10.27
N ASP A 220 19.76 12.44 9.12
CA ASP A 220 19.12 12.05 7.86
C ASP A 220 18.44 10.68 8.01
N LEU A 221 17.13 10.65 7.85
CA LEU A 221 16.31 9.43 7.93
C LEU A 221 15.94 8.97 6.52
N ARG A 222 16.10 7.68 6.26
CA ARG A 222 15.66 7.05 4.99
C ARG A 222 14.60 6.00 5.27
N VAL A 223 13.49 6.12 4.56
CA VAL A 223 12.35 5.21 4.71
C VAL A 223 11.80 4.81 3.34
N SER A 224 11.01 3.76 3.28
CA SER A 224 10.29 3.42 2.07
C SER A 224 9.24 4.50 1.73
N PRO A 225 8.83 4.66 0.46
CA PRO A 225 7.88 5.69 0.04
C PRO A 225 6.56 5.68 0.80
N ASN A 226 6.07 4.50 1.16
CA ASN A 226 4.81 4.33 1.89
C ASN A 226 4.93 4.35 3.42
N HIS A 227 6.15 4.39 3.94
CA HIS A 227 6.38 4.51 5.38
C HIS A 227 5.79 5.81 5.91
N ARG A 228 5.01 5.73 7.01
CA ARG A 228 4.28 6.90 7.51
C ARG A 228 4.99 7.54 8.69
N MET A 229 5.09 8.85 8.59
CA MET A 229 5.60 9.73 9.65
C MET A 229 4.43 10.27 10.46
N LEU A 230 4.59 10.38 11.78
CA LEU A 230 3.62 11.08 12.61
C LEU A 230 3.70 12.58 12.31
N LEU A 231 2.58 13.18 11.95
CA LEU A 231 2.44 14.64 11.86
C LEU A 231 1.47 15.13 12.92
N ARG A 232 1.86 16.20 13.63
CA ARG A 232 1.05 16.82 14.68
C ARG A 232 0.83 18.28 14.35
N SER A 233 -0.43 18.67 14.10
CA SER A 233 -0.72 20.07 13.79
C SER A 233 -2.18 20.46 13.97
N LYS A 234 -2.39 21.79 14.10
CA LYS A 234 -3.72 22.40 14.04
C LYS A 234 -4.36 22.25 12.66
N ILE A 235 -3.56 22.10 11.60
CA ILE A 235 -4.05 21.90 10.23
C ILE A 235 -4.63 20.50 10.10
N ALA A 236 -3.93 19.47 10.63
CA ALA A 236 -4.44 18.11 10.70
C ALA A 236 -5.77 18.08 11.49
N HIS A 237 -5.83 18.77 12.63
CA HIS A 237 -7.06 18.84 13.41
C HIS A 237 -8.23 19.43 12.62
N ARG A 238 -7.99 20.52 11.84
CA ARG A 238 -9.05 21.14 11.02
C ARG A 238 -9.46 20.27 9.83
N MET A 239 -8.57 19.43 9.31
CA MET A 239 -8.86 18.58 8.15
C MET A 239 -9.51 17.25 8.53
N PHE A 240 -9.10 16.65 9.64
CA PHE A 240 -9.44 15.27 10.01
C PHE A 240 -10.11 15.14 11.38
N GLY A 241 -10.33 16.25 12.12
CA GLY A 241 -10.81 16.22 13.49
C GLY A 241 -9.81 15.66 14.51
N ARG A 242 -8.57 15.41 14.09
CA ARG A 242 -7.48 14.81 14.89
C ARG A 242 -6.21 15.62 14.72
N SER A 243 -5.53 15.96 15.82
CA SER A 243 -4.28 16.73 15.79
C SER A 243 -3.08 15.90 15.33
N GLU A 244 -3.17 14.58 15.46
CA GLU A 244 -2.12 13.62 15.11
C GLU A 244 -2.62 12.68 14.01
N VAL A 245 -1.81 12.54 12.97
CA VAL A 245 -2.10 11.71 11.80
C VAL A 245 -0.82 11.06 11.27
N LEU A 246 -0.95 9.93 10.60
CA LEU A 246 0.16 9.24 9.92
C LEU A 246 0.10 9.54 8.42
N VAL A 247 1.20 10.07 7.86
CA VAL A 247 1.30 10.50 6.46
C VAL A 247 2.47 9.82 5.78
N ALA A 248 2.23 9.18 4.64
CA ALA A 248 3.29 8.48 3.90
C ALA A 248 4.38 9.45 3.42
N ALA A 249 5.63 9.04 3.53
CA ALA A 249 6.82 9.84 3.21
C ALA A 249 6.81 10.37 1.77
N LYS A 250 6.27 9.60 0.82
CA LYS A 250 6.09 10.04 -0.57
C LYS A 250 5.26 11.31 -0.73
N PHE A 251 4.36 11.62 0.21
CA PHE A 251 3.58 12.87 0.17
C PHE A 251 4.31 14.05 0.80
N LEU A 252 5.39 13.80 1.55
CA LEU A 252 6.18 14.82 2.21
C LEU A 252 7.24 15.45 1.29
N THR A 253 7.44 14.95 0.08
CA THR A 253 8.49 15.41 -0.85
C THR A 253 8.36 16.86 -1.32
N ALA A 254 7.22 17.51 -1.06
CA ALA A 254 7.08 18.94 -1.26
C ALA A 254 7.74 19.78 -0.14
N ILE A 255 8.11 19.15 0.98
CA ILE A 255 8.78 19.82 2.11
C ILE A 255 10.27 20.00 1.75
N PRO A 256 10.85 21.19 1.93
CA PRO A 256 12.28 21.38 1.76
C PRO A 256 13.08 20.41 2.65
N GLY A 257 14.00 19.67 2.05
CA GLY A 257 14.79 18.65 2.75
C GLY A 257 14.14 17.26 2.79
N VAL A 258 13.00 17.05 2.11
CA VAL A 258 12.42 15.73 1.89
C VAL A 258 12.41 15.44 0.39
N GLU A 259 13.09 14.38 -0.02
CA GLU A 259 13.29 14.08 -1.45
C GLU A 259 13.38 12.56 -1.71
N VAL A 260 13.13 12.15 -2.94
CA VAL A 260 13.45 10.77 -3.37
C VAL A 260 14.97 10.64 -3.41
N ASP A 261 15.54 9.63 -2.79
CA ASP A 261 17.00 9.39 -2.84
C ASP A 261 17.40 8.75 -4.17
N GLU A 262 17.50 9.57 -5.21
CA GLU A 262 17.94 9.16 -6.55
C GLU A 262 19.40 8.67 -6.57
N SER A 263 20.16 8.90 -5.51
CA SER A 263 21.54 8.42 -5.39
C SER A 263 21.65 6.95 -5.00
N ALA A 264 20.57 6.38 -4.45
CA ALA A 264 20.52 4.98 -4.04
C ALA A 264 20.74 4.06 -5.25
N ARG A 265 21.69 3.16 -5.14
CA ARG A 265 21.97 2.12 -6.16
C ARG A 265 21.40 0.77 -5.79
N SER A 266 21.24 0.52 -4.52
CA SER A 266 20.58 -0.62 -3.92
C SER A 266 20.06 -0.19 -2.57
N VAL A 267 19.09 -0.88 -2.02
CA VAL A 267 18.54 -0.57 -0.70
C VAL A 267 18.23 -1.85 0.08
N THR A 268 18.51 -1.84 1.36
CA THR A 268 18.07 -2.88 2.28
C THR A 268 16.99 -2.28 3.16
N TYR A 269 15.77 -2.74 2.98
CA TYR A 269 14.62 -2.37 3.77
C TYR A 269 14.44 -3.32 4.95
N VAL A 270 14.11 -2.76 6.09
CA VAL A 270 13.86 -3.49 7.33
C VAL A 270 12.56 -3.03 7.93
N HIS A 271 11.73 -3.98 8.30
CA HIS A 271 10.49 -3.73 9.02
C HIS A 271 10.40 -4.62 10.25
N PHE A 272 9.66 -4.19 11.25
CA PHE A 272 9.46 -4.97 12.46
C PHE A 272 8.06 -4.78 13.01
N LEU A 273 7.58 -5.81 13.71
CA LEU A 273 6.29 -5.86 14.35
C LEU A 273 6.41 -5.79 15.86
N LEU A 274 5.49 -5.10 16.48
CA LEU A 274 5.17 -5.18 17.89
C LEU A 274 3.87 -5.97 18.09
N ASN A 275 3.29 -6.01 19.29
CA ASN A 275 1.98 -6.66 19.50
C ASN A 275 0.87 -5.94 18.74
N ASP A 276 0.93 -4.60 18.77
CA ASP A 276 -0.02 -3.70 18.14
C ASP A 276 0.73 -2.74 17.23
N HIS A 277 0.01 -2.07 16.34
CA HIS A 277 0.57 -0.97 15.56
C HIS A 277 0.97 0.18 16.47
N GLN A 278 2.23 0.55 16.45
CA GLN A 278 2.81 1.55 17.34
C GLN A 278 3.57 2.64 16.57
N ILE A 279 3.81 3.75 17.24
CA ILE A 279 4.72 4.79 16.78
C ILE A 279 6.00 4.65 17.60
N VAL A 280 7.15 4.58 16.93
CA VAL A 280 8.48 4.46 17.51
C VAL A 280 9.33 5.66 17.12
N PHE A 281 10.49 5.81 17.75
CA PHE A 281 11.43 6.88 17.41
C PHE A 281 12.55 6.32 16.53
N ALA A 282 12.58 6.80 15.27
CA ALA A 282 13.62 6.50 14.29
C ALA A 282 14.40 7.80 14.00
N GLU A 283 15.71 7.79 14.25
CA GLU A 283 16.53 9.01 14.21
C GLU A 283 15.91 10.14 15.04
N GLY A 284 15.32 9.82 16.19
CA GLY A 284 14.60 10.74 17.06
C GLY A 284 13.23 11.19 16.55
N CYS A 285 12.82 10.80 15.35
CA CYS A 285 11.56 11.20 14.73
C CYS A 285 10.47 10.13 14.91
N PRO A 286 9.23 10.51 15.31
CA PRO A 286 8.15 9.56 15.48
C PRO A 286 7.63 9.04 14.14
N SER A 287 7.66 7.72 13.97
CA SER A 287 7.27 7.01 12.76
C SER A 287 6.64 5.66 13.09
N GLU A 288 5.86 5.12 12.15
CA GLU A 288 5.11 3.89 12.40
C GLU A 288 5.98 2.62 12.42
N THR A 289 5.52 1.59 13.14
CA THR A 289 5.95 0.20 12.95
C THR A 289 5.17 -0.43 11.81
N LEU A 290 5.49 -1.67 11.42
CA LEU A 290 4.70 -2.36 10.42
C LEU A 290 3.25 -2.55 10.93
N PHE A 291 2.29 -2.03 10.18
CA PHE A 291 0.87 -2.21 10.42
C PHE A 291 0.40 -3.51 9.76
N THR A 292 -0.15 -4.44 10.52
CA THR A 292 -0.63 -5.75 10.03
C THR A 292 -2.01 -5.68 9.38
N GLY A 293 -2.34 -4.56 8.75
CA GLY A 293 -3.52 -4.48 7.89
C GLY A 293 -3.37 -5.37 6.65
N PRO A 294 -4.47 -5.75 6.01
CA PRO A 294 -4.45 -6.69 4.86
C PRO A 294 -3.45 -6.29 3.78
N GLN A 295 -3.37 -5.01 3.45
CA GLN A 295 -2.46 -4.47 2.45
C GLN A 295 -0.97 -4.64 2.81
N ALA A 296 -0.61 -4.38 4.07
CA ALA A 296 0.78 -4.52 4.49
C ALA A 296 1.22 -6.00 4.54
N LEU A 297 0.31 -6.91 4.88
CA LEU A 297 0.58 -8.34 4.88
C LEU A 297 0.77 -8.88 3.45
N ALA A 298 0.02 -8.37 2.49
CA ALA A 298 0.11 -8.76 1.10
C ALA A 298 1.44 -8.35 0.43
N THR A 299 2.13 -7.33 0.96
CA THR A 299 3.45 -6.91 0.45
C THR A 299 4.63 -7.75 0.97
N LEU A 300 4.37 -8.68 1.89
CA LEU A 300 5.39 -9.54 2.47
C LEU A 300 5.66 -10.76 1.58
N GLN A 301 6.91 -11.25 1.59
CA GLN A 301 7.23 -12.51 0.94
C GLN A 301 6.47 -13.67 1.61
N PRO A 302 6.09 -14.73 0.87
CA PRO A 302 5.32 -15.84 1.41
C PRO A 302 5.89 -16.46 2.69
N ASP A 303 7.20 -16.59 2.78
CA ASP A 303 7.89 -17.13 3.96
C ASP A 303 7.74 -16.18 5.16
N GLN A 304 7.85 -14.88 4.95
CA GLN A 304 7.67 -13.84 5.98
C GLN A 304 6.21 -13.82 6.47
N LEU A 305 5.26 -13.93 5.55
CA LEU A 305 3.84 -13.98 5.88
C LEU A 305 3.52 -15.22 6.72
N ASN A 306 4.06 -16.40 6.37
CA ASN A 306 3.89 -17.64 7.15
C ASN A 306 4.52 -17.53 8.54
N GLU A 307 5.67 -16.89 8.66
CA GLU A 307 6.30 -16.63 9.95
C GLU A 307 5.43 -15.72 10.82
N ILE A 308 4.92 -14.63 10.27
CA ILE A 308 4.02 -13.71 10.98
C ILE A 308 2.73 -14.42 11.41
N ARG A 309 2.12 -15.23 10.55
CA ARG A 309 0.94 -16.04 10.89
C ARG A 309 1.21 -17.01 12.04
N THR A 310 2.40 -17.56 12.11
CA THR A 310 2.80 -18.42 13.21
C THR A 310 2.89 -17.67 14.55
N ILE A 311 3.39 -16.44 14.53
CA ILE A 311 3.53 -15.58 15.71
C ILE A 311 2.18 -14.95 16.11
N PHE A 312 1.36 -14.62 15.14
CA PHE A 312 0.05 -13.96 15.30
C PHE A 312 -1.07 -14.75 14.62
N PRO A 313 -1.48 -15.92 15.17
CA PRO A 313 -2.52 -16.77 14.55
C PRO A 313 -3.86 -16.05 14.35
N GLN A 314 -4.11 -15.00 15.13
CA GLN A 314 -5.31 -14.16 15.01
C GLN A 314 -5.36 -13.35 13.70
N ILE A 315 -4.28 -13.18 12.98
CA ILE A 315 -4.29 -12.44 11.70
C ILE A 315 -5.26 -13.08 10.71
N ASP A 316 -5.25 -14.40 10.59
CA ASP A 316 -6.20 -15.12 9.72
C ASP A 316 -7.64 -15.11 10.26
N ALA A 317 -7.81 -15.11 11.59
CA ALA A 317 -9.13 -15.02 12.24
C ALA A 317 -9.73 -13.60 12.14
N HIS A 318 -8.89 -12.58 12.14
CA HIS A 318 -9.32 -11.17 12.06
C HIS A 318 -9.68 -10.72 10.64
N MET A 319 -9.31 -11.46 9.60
CA MET A 319 -9.79 -11.18 8.24
C MET A 319 -11.32 -11.29 8.10
N GLN A 320 -12.00 -11.90 9.09
CA GLN A 320 -13.46 -12.06 9.08
C GLN A 320 -14.22 -11.13 10.04
N ASP A 321 -13.63 -10.68 11.17
CA ASP A 321 -14.42 -9.98 12.21
C ASP A 321 -13.77 -8.75 12.90
N CYS A 322 -12.45 -8.50 12.78
CA CYS A 322 -11.79 -7.34 13.43
C CYS A 322 -10.51 -6.94 12.70
N LEU A 323 -10.57 -5.87 11.92
CA LEU A 323 -9.37 -5.25 11.37
C LEU A 323 -8.48 -4.68 12.49
N PRO A 324 -7.15 -4.83 12.41
CA PRO A 324 -6.26 -4.21 13.37
C PRO A 324 -6.45 -2.69 13.36
N THR A 325 -6.43 -2.08 14.55
CA THR A 325 -6.62 -0.64 14.69
C THR A 325 -5.29 0.07 14.49
N PRO A 326 -5.17 1.04 13.57
CA PRO A 326 -3.95 1.81 13.41
C PRO A 326 -3.74 2.74 14.61
N ALA A 327 -2.45 2.98 15.00
CA ALA A 327 -2.09 3.84 16.13
C ALA A 327 -2.62 5.28 15.97
N ARG A 328 -2.72 5.76 14.73
CA ARG A 328 -3.32 7.07 14.38
C ARG A 328 -4.09 6.94 13.07
N HIS A 329 -4.87 7.97 12.77
CA HIS A 329 -5.56 8.11 11.48
C HIS A 329 -4.54 8.09 10.33
N LEU A 330 -4.73 7.17 9.38
CA LEU A 330 -3.89 7.02 8.20
C LEU A 330 -4.37 7.99 7.13
N VAL A 331 -3.54 8.99 6.80
CA VAL A 331 -3.87 9.97 5.76
C VAL A 331 -3.44 9.43 4.41
N GLN A 332 -4.38 9.37 3.48
CA GLN A 332 -4.18 8.74 2.18
C GLN A 332 -4.18 9.73 1.03
N GLY A 333 -3.51 9.36 -0.04
CA GLY A 333 -3.60 9.93 -1.38
C GLY A 333 -3.60 11.45 -1.44
N ARG A 334 -4.62 12.01 -2.07
CA ARG A 334 -4.78 13.45 -2.31
C ARG A 334 -4.83 14.28 -1.02
N LEU A 335 -5.36 13.71 0.07
CA LEU A 335 -5.44 14.40 1.35
C LEU A 335 -4.08 14.58 2.01
N GLY A 336 -3.15 13.63 1.83
CA GLY A 336 -1.77 13.76 2.30
C GLY A 336 -1.07 14.94 1.62
N ARG A 337 -1.14 15.02 0.30
CA ARG A 337 -0.59 16.15 -0.47
C ARG A 337 -1.21 17.48 -0.04
N ARG A 338 -2.54 17.53 0.09
CA ARG A 338 -3.26 18.73 0.50
C ARG A 338 -2.91 19.19 1.92
N LEU A 339 -2.66 18.24 2.82
CA LEU A 339 -2.19 18.54 4.19
C LEU A 339 -0.83 19.25 4.13
N VAL A 340 0.14 18.69 3.39
CA VAL A 340 1.48 19.25 3.22
C VAL A 340 1.42 20.62 2.55
N GLU A 341 0.67 20.78 1.47
CA GLU A 341 0.48 22.06 0.80
C GLU A 341 -0.05 23.16 1.76
N ARG A 342 -0.99 22.80 2.64
CA ARG A 342 -1.51 23.73 3.63
C ARG A 342 -0.49 24.11 4.70
N HIS A 343 0.36 23.15 5.12
CA HIS A 343 1.46 23.46 6.05
C HIS A 343 2.45 24.43 5.43
N LEU A 344 2.90 24.17 4.21
CA LEU A 344 3.83 25.04 3.48
C LEU A 344 3.25 26.45 3.29
N LYS A 345 1.97 26.54 2.87
CA LYS A 345 1.30 27.83 2.68
C LYS A 345 1.18 28.64 3.98
N ASN A 346 0.99 27.98 5.11
CA ASN A 346 0.82 28.65 6.40
C ASN A 346 2.13 28.74 7.21
N GLN A 347 3.25 28.30 6.64
CA GLN A 347 4.55 28.23 7.34
C GLN A 347 4.44 27.58 8.73
N SER A 348 3.64 26.50 8.80
CA SER A 348 3.40 25.78 10.04
C SER A 348 4.31 24.57 10.12
N GLU A 349 4.86 24.32 11.29
CA GLU A 349 5.65 23.10 11.58
C GLU A 349 4.79 21.83 11.43
N PHE A 350 5.44 20.72 11.18
CA PHE A 350 4.81 19.42 10.96
C PHE A 350 4.77 18.57 12.24
N LEU A 351 5.63 18.88 13.22
CA LEU A 351 5.73 18.19 14.49
C LEU A 351 5.50 19.12 15.68
#